data_475d8c7d32a167659b56236965bd2950
#
_entry.id   475d8c7d32a167659b56236965bd2950
#
_cell.length_a   1.000
_cell.length_b   1.000
_cell.length_c   1.000
_cell.angle_alpha   90.00
_cell.angle_beta   90.00
_cell.angle_gamma   90.00
#
_symmetry.space_group_name_H-M   'P 1'
#
loop_
_entity.id
_entity.type
_entity.pdbx_description
1 polymer ?
#
loop_
_entity_poly.entity_id
_entity_poly.type
_entity_poly.pdbx_seq_one_letter_code
_entity_poly.pdbx_strand_id
1 'polypeptide(L)'
;VTDPMQNRQGSAQNRQGSAQNRQGNATRARLVKTAERLFAAHGVDAVSVRAVNAAAGLGAASVNYHFGTKDDLIAAVLLDLGAAVRDRIRANTDALAAAETPPTAAALVRAVTEPYRDLLLRHRTRGLRWIKIVTQLSLHAHPALTAAEADLPDHLHAQLRRAFPHSDPARLEARWAIALMGFLQALARADEWHPGPAAPPAEYLIALYEDQVVFLIGGLDRLLGTPDA
;
A
#
# COMPACT_ATOMS: atom_id res chain seq x y z
N VAL A 1 -35.96 -11.09 41.77
CA VAL A 1 -36.57 -9.85 41.22
C VAL A 1 -35.41 -8.90 41.01
N THR A 2 -34.96 -8.75 39.79
CA THR A 2 -33.81 -7.90 39.42
C THR A 2 -34.28 -6.46 39.33
N ASP A 3 -33.67 -5.56 40.08
CA ASP A 3 -34.02 -4.15 40.18
C ASP A 3 -33.94 -3.45 38.79
N PRO A 4 -35.02 -2.84 38.31
CA PRO A 4 -35.07 -2.12 37.01
C PRO A 4 -34.10 -0.92 36.96
N MET A 5 -33.63 -0.39 38.08
CA MET A 5 -32.69 0.72 38.15
C MET A 5 -31.24 0.28 37.78
N GLN A 6 -30.81 -0.93 38.14
CA GLN A 6 -29.48 -1.46 37.78
C GLN A 6 -29.36 -1.71 36.28
N ASN A 7 -30.43 -2.11 35.62
CA ASN A 7 -30.42 -2.35 34.15
C ASN A 7 -30.34 -1.05 33.32
N ARG A 8 -30.88 0.07 33.86
CA ARG A 8 -30.81 1.40 33.18
C ARG A 8 -29.40 2.02 33.32
N GLN A 9 -28.69 1.82 34.44
CA GLN A 9 -27.34 2.32 34.63
C GLN A 9 -26.31 1.55 33.75
N GLY A 10 -26.44 0.24 33.65
CA GLY A 10 -25.59 -0.58 32.74
C GLY A 10 -25.75 -0.21 31.27
N SER A 11 -26.99 0.10 30.83
CA SER A 11 -27.25 0.52 29.45
C SER A 11 -26.72 1.93 29.14
N ALA A 12 -26.74 2.84 30.11
CA ALA A 12 -26.17 4.20 29.93
C ALA A 12 -24.64 4.18 29.87
N GLN A 13 -23.97 3.41 30.71
CA GLN A 13 -22.53 3.23 30.70
C GLN A 13 -22.03 2.56 29.41
N ASN A 14 -22.75 1.56 28.91
CA ASN A 14 -22.40 0.88 27.65
C ASN A 14 -22.57 1.82 26.43
N ARG A 15 -23.57 2.71 26.44
CA ARG A 15 -23.74 3.73 25.40
C ARG A 15 -22.66 4.81 25.43
N GLN A 16 -22.23 5.25 26.60
CA GLN A 16 -21.14 6.21 26.76
C GLN A 16 -19.80 5.62 26.30
N GLY A 17 -19.46 4.39 26.70
CA GLY A 17 -18.26 3.69 26.24
C GLY A 17 -18.22 3.50 24.72
N SER A 18 -19.37 3.15 24.12
CA SER A 18 -19.46 2.99 22.67
C SER A 18 -19.38 4.31 21.91
N ALA A 19 -19.86 5.42 22.49
CA ALA A 19 -19.73 6.76 21.88
C ALA A 19 -18.29 7.27 21.96
N GLN A 20 -17.61 7.08 23.09
CA GLN A 20 -16.22 7.46 23.28
C GLN A 20 -15.27 6.67 22.37
N ASN A 21 -15.52 5.37 22.19
CA ASN A 21 -14.75 4.53 21.27
C ASN A 21 -14.94 4.98 19.80
N ARG A 22 -16.17 5.31 19.39
CA ARG A 22 -16.44 5.86 18.05
C ARG A 22 -15.72 7.19 17.81
N GLN A 23 -15.72 8.08 18.80
CA GLN A 23 -15.00 9.36 18.71
C GLN A 23 -13.49 9.15 18.62
N GLY A 24 -12.93 8.22 19.40
CA GLY A 24 -11.52 7.84 19.34
C GLY A 24 -11.13 7.31 17.97
N ASN A 25 -11.95 6.41 17.40
CA ASN A 25 -11.72 5.86 16.05
C ASN A 25 -11.83 6.93 14.95
N ALA A 26 -12.78 7.86 15.05
CA ALA A 26 -12.91 8.97 14.12
C ALA A 26 -11.70 9.91 14.17
N THR A 27 -11.19 10.19 15.37
CA THR A 27 -9.96 11.00 15.55
C THR A 27 -8.74 10.30 14.95
N ARG A 28 -8.59 9.00 15.21
CA ARG A 28 -7.50 8.18 14.64
C ARG A 28 -7.54 8.18 13.10
N ALA A 29 -8.71 7.97 12.51
CA ALA A 29 -8.88 8.00 11.05
C ALA A 29 -8.57 9.39 10.46
N ARG A 30 -8.92 10.48 11.16
CA ARG A 30 -8.59 11.86 10.76
C ARG A 30 -7.08 12.10 10.74
N LEU A 31 -6.36 11.61 11.75
CA LEU A 31 -4.90 11.69 11.81
C LEU A 31 -4.24 10.93 10.67
N VAL A 32 -4.68 9.70 10.37
CA VAL A 32 -4.17 8.90 9.25
C VAL A 32 -4.36 9.63 7.91
N LYS A 33 -5.56 10.12 7.61
CA LYS A 33 -5.85 10.85 6.36
C LYS A 33 -5.06 12.17 6.26
N THR A 34 -4.83 12.85 7.38
CA THR A 34 -4.04 14.08 7.42
C THR A 34 -2.57 13.78 7.19
N ALA A 35 -2.02 12.74 7.83
CA ALA A 35 -0.66 12.28 7.63
C ALA A 35 -0.42 11.82 6.19
N GLU A 36 -1.31 11.00 5.61
CA GLU A 36 -1.26 10.59 4.20
C GLU A 36 -1.09 11.80 3.27
N ARG A 37 -1.90 12.82 3.44
CA ARG A 37 -1.85 14.03 2.61
C ARG A 37 -0.53 14.79 2.76
N LEU A 38 -0.05 14.96 3.98
CA LEU A 38 1.18 15.70 4.26
C LEU A 38 2.41 14.92 3.81
N PHE A 39 2.48 13.62 4.08
CA PHE A 39 3.57 12.75 3.66
C PHE A 39 3.71 12.69 2.14
N ALA A 40 2.60 12.55 1.43
CA ALA A 40 2.63 12.55 -0.03
C ALA A 40 3.05 13.90 -0.64
N ALA A 41 2.72 15.02 0.01
CA ALA A 41 3.02 16.37 -0.50
C ALA A 41 4.43 16.86 -0.17
N HIS A 42 4.95 16.50 0.99
CA HIS A 42 6.18 17.08 1.52
C HIS A 42 7.29 16.08 1.81
N GLY A 43 7.00 14.77 1.66
CA GLY A 43 7.89 13.70 2.06
C GLY A 43 7.70 13.28 3.52
N VAL A 44 7.93 12.00 3.78
CA VAL A 44 7.72 11.42 5.11
C VAL A 44 8.67 12.05 6.13
N ASP A 45 9.95 12.25 5.78
CA ASP A 45 10.97 12.77 6.69
C ASP A 45 10.75 14.22 7.08
N ALA A 46 10.30 15.05 6.14
CA ALA A 46 10.08 16.48 6.35
C ALA A 46 8.86 16.80 7.23
N VAL A 47 7.92 15.85 7.38
CA VAL A 47 6.68 16.07 8.14
C VAL A 47 6.85 15.64 9.59
N SER A 48 6.67 16.58 10.52
CA SER A 48 6.70 16.31 11.96
C SER A 48 5.33 15.90 12.50
N VAL A 49 5.31 15.15 13.62
CA VAL A 49 4.09 14.83 14.40
C VAL A 49 3.31 16.10 14.77
N ARG A 50 4.02 17.20 15.10
CA ARG A 50 3.39 18.50 15.39
C ARG A 50 2.63 19.07 14.18
N ALA A 51 3.21 18.97 13.00
CA ALA A 51 2.57 19.41 11.76
C ALA A 51 1.30 18.60 11.46
N VAL A 52 1.32 17.27 11.69
CA VAL A 52 0.14 16.40 11.52
C VAL A 52 -0.96 16.78 12.51
N ASN A 53 -0.63 16.98 13.80
CA ASN A 53 -1.60 17.38 14.82
C ASN A 53 -2.26 18.73 14.49
N ALA A 54 -1.44 19.72 14.13
CA ALA A 54 -1.92 21.06 13.77
C ALA A 54 -2.82 21.03 12.53
N ALA A 55 -2.40 20.35 11.46
CA ALA A 55 -3.18 20.22 10.23
C ALA A 55 -4.47 19.38 10.42
N ALA A 56 -4.49 18.49 11.40
CA ALA A 56 -5.70 17.78 11.81
C ALA A 56 -6.61 18.61 12.70
N GLY A 57 -6.19 19.82 13.16
CA GLY A 57 -6.94 20.62 14.12
C GLY A 57 -7.10 19.92 15.48
N LEU A 58 -6.05 19.22 15.93
CA LEU A 58 -6.04 18.42 17.16
C LEU A 58 -4.92 18.89 18.12
N GLY A 59 -5.05 18.54 19.38
CA GLY A 59 -4.05 18.86 20.39
C GLY A 59 -2.68 18.22 20.11
N ALA A 60 -1.60 18.84 20.58
CA ALA A 60 -0.21 18.47 20.31
C ALA A 60 0.15 17.01 20.68
N ALA A 61 -0.57 16.40 21.61
CA ALA A 61 -0.35 15.03 22.08
C ALA A 61 -1.18 13.98 21.29
N SER A 62 -2.03 14.36 20.34
CA SER A 62 -3.00 13.45 19.73
C SER A 62 -2.37 12.29 18.97
N VAL A 63 -1.31 12.51 18.19
CA VAL A 63 -0.60 11.41 17.51
C VAL A 63 0.01 10.46 18.53
N ASN A 64 0.70 10.98 19.56
CA ASN A 64 1.32 10.13 20.58
C ASN A 64 0.28 9.32 21.36
N TYR A 65 -0.90 9.90 21.61
CA TYR A 65 -1.99 9.19 22.28
C TYR A 65 -2.56 8.04 21.43
N HIS A 66 -2.72 8.25 20.12
CA HIS A 66 -3.37 7.27 19.24
C HIS A 66 -2.42 6.27 18.58
N PHE A 67 -1.14 6.61 18.45
CA PHE A 67 -0.17 5.80 17.69
C PHE A 67 1.11 5.53 18.50
N GLY A 68 1.48 6.34 19.47
CA GLY A 68 2.75 6.24 20.20
C GLY A 68 3.86 7.01 19.50
N THR A 69 4.29 6.57 18.31
CA THR A 69 5.40 7.14 17.55
C THR A 69 4.99 7.64 16.18
N LYS A 70 5.91 8.35 15.49
CA LYS A 70 5.75 8.70 14.08
C LYS A 70 5.75 7.45 13.19
N ASP A 71 6.58 6.45 13.53
CA ASP A 71 6.68 5.21 12.76
C ASP A 71 5.40 4.38 12.85
N ASP A 72 4.75 4.36 14.01
CA ASP A 72 3.43 3.73 14.17
C ASP A 72 2.34 4.45 13.36
N LEU A 73 2.42 5.77 13.26
CA LEU A 73 1.54 6.55 12.37
C LEU A 73 1.82 6.24 10.89
N ILE A 74 3.08 6.11 10.48
CA ILE A 74 3.47 5.71 9.13
C ILE A 74 2.92 4.31 8.83
N ALA A 75 3.12 3.35 9.74
CA ALA A 75 2.56 2.01 9.61
C ALA A 75 1.03 2.03 9.46
N ALA A 76 0.33 2.86 10.23
CA ALA A 76 -1.12 3.01 10.11
C ALA A 76 -1.55 3.62 8.75
N VAL A 77 -0.79 4.57 8.20
CA VAL A 77 -1.01 5.14 6.85
C VAL A 77 -0.78 4.07 5.78
N LEU A 78 0.26 3.26 5.90
CA LEU A 78 0.52 2.16 4.98
C LEU A 78 -0.60 1.12 4.99
N LEU A 79 -1.10 0.76 6.16
CA LEU A 79 -2.15 -0.26 6.32
C LEU A 79 -3.53 0.20 5.85
N ASP A 80 -3.83 1.49 5.89
CA ASP A 80 -5.19 2.02 5.61
C ASP A 80 -5.71 1.68 4.19
N LEU A 81 -4.83 1.70 3.20
CA LEU A 81 -5.12 1.26 1.82
C LEU A 81 -4.32 0.01 1.43
N GLY A 82 -3.11 -0.12 1.95
CA GLY A 82 -2.18 -1.18 1.57
C GLY A 82 -2.59 -2.57 2.05
N ALA A 83 -3.34 -2.69 3.13
CA ALA A 83 -3.82 -4.00 3.57
C ALA A 83 -4.63 -4.70 2.48
N ALA A 84 -5.56 -3.99 1.83
CA ALA A 84 -6.37 -4.54 0.74
C ALA A 84 -5.54 -4.88 -0.50
N VAL A 85 -4.53 -4.07 -0.83
CA VAL A 85 -3.59 -4.34 -1.93
C VAL A 85 -2.79 -5.61 -1.64
N ARG A 86 -2.17 -5.69 -0.46
CA ARG A 86 -1.40 -6.85 -0.02
C ARG A 86 -2.22 -8.14 -0.02
N ASP A 87 -3.41 -8.11 0.58
CA ASP A 87 -4.29 -9.28 0.70
C ASP A 87 -4.72 -9.76 -0.70
N ARG A 88 -4.92 -8.84 -1.65
CA ARG A 88 -5.24 -9.20 -3.03
C ARG A 88 -4.04 -9.77 -3.78
N ILE A 89 -2.82 -9.22 -3.61
CA ILE A 89 -1.59 -9.79 -4.17
C ILE A 89 -1.41 -11.21 -3.64
N ARG A 90 -1.58 -11.42 -2.33
CA ARG A 90 -1.49 -12.75 -1.72
C ARG A 90 -2.50 -13.72 -2.35
N ALA A 91 -3.77 -13.36 -2.44
CA ALA A 91 -4.79 -14.20 -3.05
C ALA A 91 -4.47 -14.54 -4.51
N ASN A 92 -3.96 -13.58 -5.29
CA ASN A 92 -3.55 -13.81 -6.66
C ASN A 92 -2.33 -14.77 -6.75
N THR A 93 -1.34 -14.61 -5.87
CA THR A 93 -0.16 -15.50 -5.84
C THR A 93 -0.50 -16.90 -5.34
N ASP A 94 -1.43 -17.03 -4.39
CA ASP A 94 -1.96 -18.32 -3.95
C ASP A 94 -2.70 -19.04 -5.08
N ALA A 95 -3.46 -18.32 -5.89
CA ALA A 95 -4.12 -18.88 -7.08
C ALA A 95 -3.09 -19.39 -8.12
N LEU A 96 -1.98 -18.65 -8.32
CA LEU A 96 -0.88 -19.13 -9.17
C LEU A 96 -0.19 -20.37 -8.58
N ALA A 97 -0.05 -20.44 -7.25
CA ALA A 97 0.54 -21.59 -6.56
C ALA A 97 -0.32 -22.86 -6.69
N ALA A 98 -1.63 -22.70 -6.69
CA ALA A 98 -2.57 -23.81 -6.83
C ALA A 98 -2.64 -24.38 -8.26
N ALA A 99 -2.15 -23.64 -9.27
CA ALA A 99 -2.13 -24.11 -10.65
C ALA A 99 -1.03 -25.16 -10.87
N GLU A 100 -1.35 -26.23 -11.61
CA GLU A 100 -0.41 -27.30 -11.95
C GLU A 100 0.73 -26.82 -12.85
N THR A 101 0.42 -25.90 -13.78
CA THR A 101 1.41 -25.35 -14.71
C THR A 101 2.14 -24.16 -14.09
N PRO A 102 3.45 -23.98 -14.39
CA PRO A 102 4.18 -22.79 -13.99
C PRO A 102 3.51 -21.50 -14.52
N PRO A 103 3.50 -20.42 -13.72
CA PRO A 103 2.93 -19.15 -14.20
C PRO A 103 3.79 -18.54 -15.32
N THR A 104 3.14 -17.80 -16.22
CA THR A 104 3.83 -16.97 -17.21
C THR A 104 4.28 -15.63 -16.59
N ALA A 105 5.24 -14.94 -17.22
CA ALA A 105 5.59 -13.57 -16.84
C ALA A 105 4.37 -12.66 -16.77
N ALA A 106 3.47 -12.76 -17.75
CA ALA A 106 2.23 -11.99 -17.77
C ALA A 106 1.32 -12.27 -16.58
N ALA A 107 1.18 -13.54 -16.17
CA ALA A 107 0.39 -13.92 -15.01
C ALA A 107 1.00 -13.37 -13.70
N LEU A 108 2.32 -13.44 -13.54
CA LEU A 108 3.04 -12.91 -12.38
C LEU A 108 2.91 -11.38 -12.30
N VAL A 109 3.17 -10.67 -13.41
CA VAL A 109 3.04 -9.22 -13.47
C VAL A 109 1.63 -8.80 -13.09
N ARG A 110 0.61 -9.39 -13.69
CA ARG A 110 -0.78 -9.06 -13.39
C ARG A 110 -1.17 -9.39 -11.95
N ALA A 111 -0.73 -10.51 -11.41
CA ALA A 111 -1.01 -10.91 -10.02
C ALA A 111 -0.59 -9.83 -9.02
N VAL A 112 0.53 -9.14 -9.29
CA VAL A 112 1.07 -8.10 -8.41
C VAL A 112 0.56 -6.71 -8.77
N THR A 113 0.35 -6.40 -10.04
CA THR A 113 0.04 -5.03 -10.48
C THR A 113 -1.46 -4.69 -10.53
N GLU A 114 -2.34 -5.66 -10.79
CA GLU A 114 -3.79 -5.43 -10.83
C GLU A 114 -4.38 -4.85 -9.53
N PRO A 115 -3.92 -5.24 -8.32
CA PRO A 115 -4.38 -4.61 -7.08
C PRO A 115 -4.11 -3.11 -7.01
N TYR A 116 -3.03 -2.60 -7.63
CA TYR A 116 -2.76 -1.16 -7.73
C TYR A 116 -3.70 -0.46 -8.72
N ARG A 117 -4.04 -1.10 -9.85
CA ARG A 117 -5.07 -0.60 -10.76
C ARG A 117 -6.41 -0.46 -10.03
N ASP A 118 -6.82 -1.49 -9.30
CA ASP A 118 -8.06 -1.49 -8.54
C ASP A 118 -8.06 -0.42 -7.44
N LEU A 119 -6.91 -0.20 -6.77
CA LEU A 119 -6.72 0.89 -5.83
C LEU A 119 -6.94 2.25 -6.49
N LEU A 120 -6.34 2.50 -7.66
CA LEU A 120 -6.47 3.76 -8.40
C LEU A 120 -7.89 3.99 -8.91
N LEU A 121 -8.59 2.95 -9.35
CA LEU A 121 -9.99 3.05 -9.76
C LEU A 121 -10.92 3.41 -8.59
N ARG A 122 -10.72 2.81 -7.41
CA ARG A 122 -11.58 3.03 -6.25
C ARG A 122 -11.23 4.28 -5.45
N HIS A 123 -9.94 4.60 -5.38
CA HIS A 123 -9.39 5.64 -4.50
C HIS A 123 -8.36 6.52 -5.22
N ARG A 124 -8.66 6.99 -6.42
CA ARG A 124 -7.74 7.71 -7.33
C ARG A 124 -6.74 8.62 -6.62
N THR A 125 -7.19 9.67 -5.97
CA THR A 125 -6.32 10.68 -5.32
C THR A 125 -5.57 10.10 -4.12
N ARG A 126 -6.25 9.30 -3.30
CA ARG A 126 -5.64 8.67 -2.12
C ARG A 126 -4.67 7.55 -2.52
N GLY A 127 -5.05 6.78 -3.54
CA GLY A 127 -4.20 5.71 -4.09
C GLY A 127 -2.88 6.25 -4.61
N LEU A 128 -2.89 7.36 -5.38
CA LEU A 128 -1.66 8.02 -5.84
C LEU A 128 -0.80 8.51 -4.68
N ARG A 129 -1.40 9.14 -3.66
CA ARG A 129 -0.67 9.57 -2.46
C ARG A 129 -0.03 8.39 -1.73
N TRP A 130 -0.78 7.31 -1.58
CA TRP A 130 -0.30 6.10 -0.93
C TRP A 130 0.88 5.48 -1.71
N ILE A 131 0.78 5.37 -3.04
CA ILE A 131 1.87 4.89 -3.89
C ILE A 131 3.11 5.79 -3.76
N LYS A 132 2.95 7.13 -3.71
CA LYS A 132 4.07 8.07 -3.46
C LYS A 132 4.74 7.81 -2.12
N ILE A 133 3.97 7.54 -1.06
CA ILE A 133 4.53 7.23 0.26
C ILE A 133 5.28 5.90 0.23
N VAL A 134 4.70 4.86 -0.36
CA VAL A 134 5.35 3.55 -0.52
C VAL A 134 6.69 3.68 -1.25
N THR A 135 6.72 4.40 -2.38
CA THR A 135 7.97 4.60 -3.14
C THR A 135 9.03 5.39 -2.38
N GLN A 136 8.65 6.40 -1.60
CA GLN A 136 9.60 7.13 -0.75
C GLN A 136 10.20 6.22 0.34
N LEU A 137 9.37 5.42 0.99
CA LEU A 137 9.81 4.52 2.06
C LEU A 137 10.65 3.35 1.52
N SER A 138 10.37 2.87 0.32
CA SER A 138 11.14 1.79 -0.32
C SER A 138 12.57 2.21 -0.68
N LEU A 139 12.79 3.48 -1.05
CA LEU A 139 14.12 4.01 -1.35
C LEU A 139 15.09 3.92 -0.16
N HIS A 140 14.58 3.95 1.06
CA HIS A 140 15.36 3.94 2.29
C HIS A 140 15.18 2.65 3.10
N ALA A 141 14.56 1.61 2.55
CA ALA A 141 14.23 0.36 3.24
C ALA A 141 13.60 0.61 4.62
N HIS A 142 12.61 1.52 4.70
CA HIS A 142 12.04 1.95 5.96
C HIS A 142 11.38 0.78 6.72
N PRO A 143 11.67 0.60 8.03
CA PRO A 143 11.19 -0.57 8.80
C PRO A 143 9.67 -0.76 8.78
N ALA A 144 8.89 0.32 8.77
CA ALA A 144 7.43 0.24 8.71
C ALA A 144 6.91 -0.40 7.40
N LEU A 145 7.60 -0.19 6.28
CA LEU A 145 7.26 -0.84 5.00
C LEU A 145 7.61 -2.33 5.04
N THR A 146 8.83 -2.66 5.48
CA THR A 146 9.28 -4.06 5.63
C THR A 146 8.35 -4.86 6.53
N ALA A 147 7.92 -4.29 7.66
CA ALA A 147 6.96 -4.92 8.56
C ALA A 147 5.56 -5.10 7.93
N ALA A 148 5.13 -4.15 7.09
CA ALA A 148 3.84 -4.24 6.40
C ALA A 148 3.80 -5.31 5.30
N GLU A 149 4.95 -5.71 4.76
CA GLU A 149 5.10 -6.64 3.64
C GLU A 149 5.69 -8.00 4.04
N ALA A 150 5.93 -8.26 5.33
CA ALA A 150 6.79 -9.34 5.84
C ALA A 150 6.56 -10.74 5.21
N ASP A 151 5.32 -11.09 4.87
CA ASP A 151 4.98 -12.43 4.36
C ASP A 151 4.85 -12.51 2.82
N LEU A 152 4.88 -11.36 2.13
CA LEU A 152 4.59 -11.31 0.69
C LEU A 152 5.77 -11.77 -0.19
N PRO A 153 7.03 -11.46 0.14
CA PRO A 153 8.17 -11.80 -0.70
C PRO A 153 8.32 -13.30 -0.94
N ASP A 154 8.20 -14.13 0.08
CA ASP A 154 8.46 -15.57 -0.03
C ASP A 154 7.49 -16.29 -0.96
N HIS A 155 6.19 -15.97 -0.87
CA HIS A 155 5.17 -16.52 -1.76
C HIS A 155 5.42 -16.12 -3.21
N LEU A 156 5.74 -14.86 -3.45
CA LEU A 156 6.00 -14.33 -4.78
C LEU A 156 7.29 -14.91 -5.38
N HIS A 157 8.37 -14.96 -4.59
CA HIS A 157 9.66 -15.53 -5.03
C HIS A 157 9.53 -17.02 -5.38
N ALA A 158 8.69 -17.77 -4.67
CA ALA A 158 8.40 -19.16 -5.04
C ALA A 158 7.77 -19.25 -6.43
N GLN A 159 6.82 -18.37 -6.77
CA GLN A 159 6.19 -18.35 -8.10
C GLN A 159 7.14 -17.85 -9.20
N LEU A 160 8.01 -16.89 -8.89
CA LEU A 160 9.07 -16.45 -9.82
C LEU A 160 10.01 -17.60 -10.17
N ARG A 161 10.47 -18.37 -9.19
CA ARG A 161 11.33 -19.54 -9.42
C ARG A 161 10.63 -20.63 -10.25
N ARG A 162 9.32 -20.82 -10.06
CA ARG A 162 8.53 -21.74 -10.90
C ARG A 162 8.42 -21.27 -12.36
N ALA A 163 8.27 -19.96 -12.57
CA ALA A 163 8.15 -19.36 -13.90
C ALA A 163 9.47 -19.40 -14.68
N PHE A 164 10.58 -19.20 -13.97
CA PHE A 164 11.92 -19.04 -14.56
C PHE A 164 12.94 -20.00 -13.92
N PRO A 165 12.77 -21.31 -14.10
CA PRO A 165 13.56 -22.33 -13.38
C PRO A 165 15.04 -22.36 -13.76
N HIS A 166 15.41 -21.73 -14.90
CA HIS A 166 16.79 -21.68 -15.40
C HIS A 166 17.52 -20.40 -15.01
N SER A 167 16.87 -19.44 -14.39
CA SER A 167 17.47 -18.19 -13.95
C SER A 167 18.17 -18.36 -12.60
N ASP A 168 19.32 -17.71 -12.43
CA ASP A 168 19.97 -17.59 -11.13
C ASP A 168 19.03 -16.93 -10.11
N PRO A 169 18.79 -17.54 -8.93
CA PRO A 169 17.81 -17.04 -7.96
C PRO A 169 18.09 -15.61 -7.48
N ALA A 170 19.35 -15.24 -7.25
CA ALA A 170 19.71 -13.90 -6.77
C ALA A 170 19.46 -12.84 -7.86
N ARG A 171 19.80 -13.17 -9.11
CA ARG A 171 19.52 -12.29 -10.27
C ARG A 171 18.02 -12.18 -10.54
N LEU A 172 17.29 -13.28 -10.40
CA LEU A 172 15.82 -13.31 -10.57
C LEU A 172 15.14 -12.33 -9.61
N GLU A 173 15.49 -12.38 -8.33
CA GLU A 173 14.93 -11.50 -7.31
C GLU A 173 15.31 -10.03 -7.55
N ALA A 174 16.57 -9.76 -7.90
CA ALA A 174 17.02 -8.39 -8.21
C ALA A 174 16.32 -7.81 -9.45
N ARG A 175 16.18 -8.59 -10.53
CA ARG A 175 15.49 -8.16 -11.77
C ARG A 175 14.00 -7.91 -11.52
N TRP A 176 13.35 -8.75 -10.70
CA TRP A 176 11.98 -8.53 -10.28
C TRP A 176 11.83 -7.25 -9.44
N ALA A 177 12.71 -7.04 -8.47
CA ALA A 177 12.71 -5.83 -7.64
C ALA A 177 12.87 -4.56 -8.49
N ILE A 178 13.79 -4.56 -9.47
CA ILE A 178 13.97 -3.44 -10.42
C ILE A 178 12.69 -3.18 -11.20
N ALA A 179 12.05 -4.23 -11.71
CA ALA A 179 10.82 -4.12 -12.47
C ALA A 179 9.67 -3.51 -11.63
N LEU A 180 9.47 -4.02 -10.42
CA LEU A 180 8.41 -3.53 -9.52
C LEU A 180 8.68 -2.11 -9.04
N MET A 181 9.93 -1.78 -8.71
CA MET A 181 10.30 -0.40 -8.35
C MET A 181 10.05 0.57 -9.51
N GLY A 182 10.41 0.20 -10.73
CA GLY A 182 10.12 1.01 -11.93
C GLY A 182 8.63 1.26 -12.13
N PHE A 183 7.81 0.23 -11.97
CA PHE A 183 6.36 0.32 -12.02
C PHE A 183 5.78 1.29 -10.96
N LEU A 184 6.17 1.12 -9.71
CA LEU A 184 5.70 1.98 -8.63
C LEU A 184 6.15 3.43 -8.79
N GLN A 185 7.39 3.65 -9.23
CA GLN A 185 7.92 4.99 -9.52
C GLN A 185 7.16 5.68 -10.66
N ALA A 186 6.83 4.95 -11.73
CA ALA A 186 6.05 5.50 -12.83
C ALA A 186 4.66 5.94 -12.36
N LEU A 187 3.96 5.11 -11.59
CA LEU A 187 2.67 5.47 -11.02
C LEU A 187 2.76 6.64 -10.01
N ALA A 188 3.80 6.66 -9.18
CA ALA A 188 4.01 7.74 -8.20
C ALA A 188 4.19 9.12 -8.86
N ARG A 189 4.68 9.15 -10.11
CA ARG A 189 4.93 10.37 -10.89
C ARG A 189 3.85 10.66 -11.94
N ALA A 190 2.77 9.92 -11.95
CA ALA A 190 1.70 10.05 -12.94
C ALA A 190 1.12 11.48 -13.04
N ASP A 191 1.05 12.19 -11.92
CA ASP A 191 0.60 13.59 -11.89
C ASP A 191 1.64 14.60 -12.41
N GLU A 192 2.92 14.26 -12.41
CA GLU A 192 3.97 15.10 -13.01
C GLU A 192 3.96 15.01 -14.54
N TRP A 193 3.55 13.88 -15.11
CA TRP A 193 3.50 13.63 -16.55
C TRP A 193 2.16 13.98 -17.16
N HIS A 194 1.12 14.14 -16.36
CA HIS A 194 -0.19 14.54 -16.83
C HIS A 194 -0.20 16.03 -17.21
N PRO A 195 -0.59 16.39 -18.46
CA PRO A 195 -0.66 17.79 -18.85
C PRO A 195 -1.83 18.50 -18.17
N GLY A 196 -1.52 19.45 -17.29
CA GLY A 196 -2.52 20.29 -16.63
C GLY A 196 -2.46 20.29 -15.10
N PRO A 197 -3.12 21.26 -14.47
CA PRO A 197 -3.05 21.46 -13.02
C PRO A 197 -3.98 20.53 -12.21
N ALA A 198 -4.90 19.85 -12.88
CA ALA A 198 -5.85 18.95 -12.25
C ALA A 198 -5.23 17.57 -11.98
N ALA A 199 -5.73 16.88 -10.95
CA ALA A 199 -5.34 15.49 -10.71
C ALA A 199 -5.63 14.60 -11.94
N PRO A 200 -4.73 13.69 -12.34
CA PRO A 200 -4.88 12.85 -13.51
C PRO A 200 -6.25 12.14 -13.51
N PRO A 201 -7.00 12.14 -14.62
CA PRO A 201 -8.26 11.42 -14.73
C PRO A 201 -8.04 9.89 -14.68
N ALA A 202 -9.10 9.13 -14.42
CA ALA A 202 -9.00 7.68 -14.29
C ALA A 202 -8.49 7.02 -15.58
N GLU A 203 -8.95 7.48 -16.71
CA GLU A 203 -8.56 6.97 -18.04
C GLU A 203 -7.05 7.12 -18.28
N TYR A 204 -6.48 8.25 -17.91
CA TYR A 204 -5.03 8.49 -18.03
C TYR A 204 -4.24 7.52 -17.14
N LEU A 205 -4.67 7.32 -15.89
CA LEU A 205 -3.99 6.42 -14.94
C LEU A 205 -4.08 4.96 -15.40
N ILE A 206 -5.21 4.56 -16.00
CA ILE A 206 -5.37 3.22 -16.55
C ILE A 206 -4.51 3.03 -17.79
N ALA A 207 -4.46 3.99 -18.71
CA ALA A 207 -3.58 3.92 -19.87
C ALA A 207 -2.11 3.80 -19.44
N LEU A 208 -1.65 4.64 -18.50
CA LEU A 208 -0.31 4.55 -17.96
C LEU A 208 -0.04 3.19 -17.28
N TYR A 209 -1.01 2.66 -16.54
CA TYR A 209 -0.90 1.33 -15.94
C TYR A 209 -0.75 0.25 -17.01
N GLU A 210 -1.57 0.24 -18.07
CA GLU A 210 -1.49 -0.79 -19.12
C GLU A 210 -0.16 -0.69 -19.90
N ASP A 211 0.33 0.52 -20.19
CA ASP A 211 1.65 0.71 -20.81
C ASP A 211 2.77 0.12 -19.92
N GLN A 212 2.71 0.35 -18.60
CA GLN A 212 3.68 -0.21 -17.66
C GLN A 212 3.58 -1.74 -17.59
N VAL A 213 2.39 -2.31 -17.61
CA VAL A 213 2.19 -3.78 -17.63
C VAL A 213 2.81 -4.40 -18.90
N VAL A 214 2.58 -3.80 -20.07
CA VAL A 214 3.18 -4.26 -21.33
C VAL A 214 4.71 -4.20 -21.26
N PHE A 215 5.26 -3.07 -20.77
CA PHE A 215 6.70 -2.89 -20.60
C PHE A 215 7.31 -3.93 -19.64
N LEU A 216 6.65 -4.18 -18.50
CA LEU A 216 7.10 -5.16 -17.50
C LEU A 216 7.12 -6.58 -18.06
N ILE A 217 6.05 -6.99 -18.74
CA ILE A 217 5.95 -8.33 -19.32
C ILE A 217 7.07 -8.53 -20.35
N GLY A 218 7.22 -7.59 -21.30
CA GLY A 218 8.26 -7.68 -22.31
C GLY A 218 9.68 -7.64 -21.74
N GLY A 219 9.91 -6.80 -20.74
CA GLY A 219 11.19 -6.71 -20.03
C GLY A 219 11.55 -7.98 -19.29
N LEU A 220 10.61 -8.55 -18.55
CA LEU A 220 10.83 -9.79 -17.78
C LEU A 220 11.01 -11.00 -18.69
N ASP A 221 10.18 -11.15 -19.74
CA ASP A 221 10.35 -12.22 -20.72
C ASP A 221 11.74 -12.17 -21.37
N ARG A 222 12.22 -10.97 -21.70
CA ARG A 222 13.55 -10.81 -22.29
C ARG A 222 14.68 -11.06 -21.31
N LEU A 223 14.56 -10.58 -20.05
CA LEU A 223 15.62 -10.67 -19.06
C LEU A 223 15.72 -12.04 -18.38
N LEU A 224 14.59 -12.74 -18.24
CA LEU A 224 14.48 -13.97 -17.48
C LEU A 224 14.20 -15.20 -18.35
N GLY A 225 13.67 -15.01 -19.56
CA GLY A 225 13.32 -16.09 -20.51
C GLY A 225 14.52 -16.60 -21.31
N THR A 226 15.64 -15.85 -21.35
CA THR A 226 16.88 -16.32 -21.98
C THR A 226 17.79 -16.92 -20.91
N PRO A 227 18.36 -18.14 -21.14
CA PRO A 227 19.40 -18.66 -20.26
C PRO A 227 20.53 -17.63 -20.11
N ASP A 228 21.01 -17.43 -18.88
CA ASP A 228 22.19 -16.59 -18.63
C ASP A 228 23.37 -17.19 -19.41
N ALA A 229 23.95 -16.42 -20.36
CA ALA A 229 25.12 -16.77 -21.10
C ALA A 229 26.39 -16.64 -20.26
#